data_a63401c8f7519466cf576761e130468e
#
_entry.id   a63401c8f7519466cf576761e130468e
#
_cell.length_a   1.000
_cell.length_b   1.000
_cell.length_c   1.000
_cell.angle_alpha   90.00
_cell.angle_beta   90.00
_cell.angle_gamma   90.00
#
_symmetry.space_group_name_H-M   'P 1'
#
loop_
_entity.id
_entity.type
_entity.pdbx_description
1 polymer ?
#
loop_
_entity_poly.entity_id
_entity_poly.type
_entity_poly.pdbx_seq_one_letter_code
_entity_poly.pdbx_strand_id
1 'polypeptide(L)'
;MAEPVMMTREGDIVTILLNRPESGNRQTDATWAKVTEMFDAGSRESRLIIFKGAGDDFCLGREAMGQATPVLEAYAVRERSETIFNLYGAFRNARVPIIGVVQGRAVGLGCALAALCDITIAGHRARFQFPETAHRIMPTIAFSALVDRVPRKAASFMMYSAQEIDAQKALTFGIASDVVPSNDLDRAVSTLVEHLKKMPLPAVLALKEYARSAFGMSTQSATDFARNLHATVNSFSGMKS
;
A
#
# COMPACT_ATOMS: atom_id res chain seq x y z
N MET A 1 17.95 17.13 -11.99
CA MET A 1 17.61 15.71 -11.71
C MET A 1 16.09 15.63 -11.58
N ALA A 2 15.46 14.57 -12.08
CA ALA A 2 14.02 14.37 -11.91
C ALA A 2 13.68 14.19 -10.41
N GLU A 3 12.48 14.60 -10.01
CA GLU A 3 12.04 14.39 -8.62
C GLU A 3 11.90 12.89 -8.33
N PRO A 4 12.41 12.40 -7.18
CA PRO A 4 12.43 10.97 -6.85
C PRO A 4 11.03 10.39 -6.57
N VAL A 5 10.07 11.24 -6.25
CA VAL A 5 8.65 10.92 -6.11
C VAL A 5 7.83 12.07 -6.67
N MET A 6 6.75 11.74 -7.37
CA MET A 6 5.87 12.71 -8.00
C MET A 6 4.44 12.48 -7.55
N MET A 7 3.72 13.57 -7.32
CA MET A 7 2.27 13.53 -7.11
C MET A 7 1.61 14.30 -8.25
N THR A 8 0.72 13.64 -8.97
CA THR A 8 -0.08 14.27 -10.03
C THR A 8 -1.55 14.12 -9.70
N ARG A 9 -2.37 15.04 -10.22
CA ARG A 9 -3.81 15.02 -10.01
C ARG A 9 -4.54 15.14 -11.34
N GLU A 10 -5.48 14.26 -11.55
CA GLU A 10 -6.40 14.28 -12.69
C GLU A 10 -7.84 14.22 -12.16
N GLY A 11 -8.52 15.36 -12.20
CA GLY A 11 -9.83 15.53 -11.57
C GLY A 11 -9.78 15.29 -10.05
N ASP A 12 -10.49 14.28 -9.58
CA ASP A 12 -10.53 13.86 -8.18
C ASP A 12 -9.67 12.59 -7.90
N ILE A 13 -8.75 12.26 -8.80
CA ILE A 13 -7.80 11.15 -8.67
C ILE A 13 -6.40 11.71 -8.45
N VAL A 14 -5.71 11.18 -7.46
CA VAL A 14 -4.30 11.46 -7.19
C VAL A 14 -3.46 10.24 -7.58
N THR A 15 -2.38 10.45 -8.30
CA THR A 15 -1.36 9.43 -8.55
C THR A 15 -0.07 9.81 -7.84
N ILE A 16 0.43 8.91 -7.00
CA ILE A 16 1.76 9.00 -6.38
C ILE A 16 2.67 8.01 -7.09
N LEU A 17 3.71 8.53 -7.74
CA LEU A 17 4.65 7.78 -8.55
C LEU A 17 6.03 7.79 -7.90
N LEU A 18 6.56 6.64 -7.56
CA LEU A 18 7.98 6.45 -7.25
C LEU A 18 8.76 6.58 -8.55
N ASN A 19 9.69 7.52 -8.65
CA ASN A 19 10.29 7.92 -9.92
C ASN A 19 11.82 7.87 -9.88
N ARG A 20 12.34 6.70 -9.50
CA ARG A 20 13.77 6.34 -9.56
C ARG A 20 13.96 4.96 -10.21
N PRO A 21 13.53 4.78 -11.48
CA PRO A 21 13.56 3.48 -12.15
C PRO A 21 14.97 2.90 -12.24
N GLU A 22 15.99 3.73 -12.36
CA GLU A 22 17.41 3.35 -12.42
C GLU A 22 17.91 2.64 -11.15
N SER A 23 17.26 2.88 -10.01
CA SER A 23 17.56 2.21 -8.73
C SER A 23 16.50 1.20 -8.31
N GLY A 24 15.55 0.85 -9.21
CA GLY A 24 14.39 0.02 -8.89
C GLY A 24 13.48 0.69 -7.87
N ASN A 25 13.34 2.02 -7.98
CA ASN A 25 12.51 2.85 -7.11
C ASN A 25 12.86 2.78 -5.61
N ARG A 26 14.12 2.43 -5.27
CA ARG A 26 14.60 2.59 -3.89
C ARG A 26 14.60 4.04 -3.48
N GLN A 27 14.17 4.30 -2.25
CA GLN A 27 14.06 5.66 -1.74
C GLN A 27 14.80 5.83 -0.42
N THR A 28 15.29 7.05 -0.18
CA THR A 28 15.86 7.48 1.09
C THR A 28 14.75 7.70 2.13
N ASP A 29 15.12 7.75 3.42
CA ASP A 29 14.15 8.05 4.50
C ASP A 29 13.53 9.45 4.33
N ALA A 30 14.31 10.44 3.84
CA ALA A 30 13.78 11.78 3.54
C ALA A 30 12.72 11.75 2.42
N THR A 31 12.90 10.90 1.42
CA THR A 31 11.89 10.73 0.36
C THR A 31 10.66 10.00 0.88
N TRP A 32 10.81 8.99 1.75
CA TRP A 32 9.68 8.32 2.37
C TRP A 32 8.85 9.26 3.25
N ALA A 33 9.49 10.21 3.95
CA ALA A 33 8.76 11.26 4.67
C ALA A 33 7.90 12.12 3.71
N LYS A 34 8.43 12.52 2.55
CA LYS A 34 7.65 13.22 1.52
C LYS A 34 6.50 12.38 0.98
N VAL A 35 6.70 11.09 0.76
CA VAL A 35 5.62 10.17 0.35
C VAL A 35 4.52 10.16 1.41
N THR A 36 4.86 10.14 2.70
CA THR A 36 3.89 10.24 3.80
C THR A 36 3.04 11.51 3.69
N GLU A 37 3.68 12.66 3.51
CA GLU A 37 2.99 13.95 3.32
C GLU A 37 2.08 13.94 2.08
N MET A 38 2.53 13.34 0.97
CA MET A 38 1.73 13.21 -0.26
C MET A 38 0.48 12.34 -0.05
N PHE A 39 0.58 11.24 0.72
CA PHE A 39 -0.58 10.42 1.07
C PHE A 39 -1.56 11.19 1.95
N ASP A 40 -1.07 11.93 2.95
CA ASP A 40 -1.90 12.74 3.84
C ASP A 40 -2.63 13.84 3.07
N ALA A 41 -1.95 14.57 2.21
CA ALA A 41 -2.55 15.60 1.36
C ALA A 41 -3.51 14.98 0.33
N GLY A 42 -3.06 13.99 -0.42
CA GLY A 42 -3.83 13.34 -1.47
C GLY A 42 -5.13 12.72 -0.93
N SER A 43 -5.09 12.10 0.24
CA SER A 43 -6.28 11.45 0.82
C SER A 43 -7.37 12.43 1.27
N ARG A 44 -7.03 13.69 1.50
CA ARG A 44 -8.01 14.75 1.87
C ARG A 44 -8.69 15.37 0.66
N GLU A 45 -8.00 15.37 -0.46
CA GLU A 45 -8.37 16.16 -1.64
C GLU A 45 -8.84 15.31 -2.83
N SER A 46 -8.81 14.00 -2.71
CA SER A 46 -9.16 13.08 -3.80
C SER A 46 -10.28 12.10 -3.43
N ARG A 47 -10.74 11.38 -4.42
CA ARG A 47 -11.65 10.24 -4.29
C ARG A 47 -10.90 8.93 -4.11
N LEU A 48 -9.72 8.80 -4.71
CA LEU A 48 -8.84 7.65 -4.60
C LEU A 48 -7.39 8.05 -4.89
N ILE A 49 -6.46 7.22 -4.43
CA ILE A 49 -5.04 7.36 -4.71
C ILE A 49 -4.58 6.14 -5.52
N ILE A 50 -3.87 6.38 -6.62
CA ILE A 50 -3.11 5.36 -7.34
C ILE A 50 -1.65 5.45 -6.88
N PHE A 51 -1.09 4.34 -6.42
CA PHE A 51 0.30 4.25 -6.01
C PHE A 51 1.06 3.28 -6.91
N LYS A 52 2.12 3.76 -7.59
CA LYS A 52 2.88 2.97 -8.56
C LYS A 52 4.35 3.35 -8.64
N GLY A 53 5.17 2.49 -9.24
CA GLY A 53 6.56 2.75 -9.57
C GLY A 53 6.76 3.04 -11.05
N ALA A 54 7.76 3.86 -11.39
CA ALA A 54 8.21 4.06 -12.75
C ALA A 54 9.11 2.90 -13.21
N GLY A 55 9.13 2.61 -14.50
CA GLY A 55 9.99 1.58 -15.09
C GLY A 55 9.56 0.15 -14.79
N ASP A 56 10.53 -0.77 -14.73
CA ASP A 56 10.26 -2.21 -14.69
C ASP A 56 9.87 -2.73 -13.30
N ASP A 57 10.38 -2.14 -12.23
CA ASP A 57 10.12 -2.55 -10.86
C ASP A 57 9.11 -1.62 -10.17
N PHE A 58 8.28 -2.19 -9.31
CA PHE A 58 7.42 -1.40 -8.45
C PHE A 58 8.25 -0.65 -7.40
N CYS A 59 8.93 -1.37 -6.52
CA CYS A 59 9.80 -0.79 -5.50
C CYS A 59 10.69 -1.86 -4.86
N LEU A 60 12.00 -1.64 -4.88
CA LEU A 60 12.98 -2.53 -4.24
C LEU A 60 13.34 -2.10 -2.80
N GLY A 61 12.51 -1.24 -2.18
CA GLY A 61 12.58 -0.92 -0.78
C GLY A 61 13.36 0.36 -0.43
N ARG A 62 14.04 0.32 0.70
CA ARG A 62 14.87 1.45 1.17
C ARG A 62 16.22 1.46 0.48
N GLU A 63 16.75 2.65 0.25
CA GLU A 63 18.14 2.80 -0.16
C GLU A 63 19.06 2.34 0.98
N ALA A 64 20.05 1.51 0.65
CA ALA A 64 21.01 1.06 1.64
C ALA A 64 21.81 2.28 2.14
N MET A 65 21.85 2.45 3.46
CA MET A 65 22.74 3.45 4.04
C MET A 65 24.18 2.97 3.89
N GLY A 66 24.95 3.67 3.06
CA GLY A 66 26.38 3.42 2.90
C GLY A 66 27.11 3.56 4.23
N GLN A 67 27.95 2.57 4.55
CA GLN A 67 28.82 2.40 5.71
C GLN A 67 28.16 1.71 6.92
N ALA A 68 28.99 0.97 7.67
CA ALA A 68 28.62 0.28 8.90
C ALA A 68 27.87 1.23 9.83
N THR A 69 26.62 0.92 10.10
CA THR A 69 25.82 1.68 11.03
C THR A 69 26.46 1.56 12.42
N PRO A 70 26.80 2.66 13.10
CA PRO A 70 27.31 2.57 14.46
C PRO A 70 26.31 1.84 15.34
N VAL A 71 26.81 1.11 16.32
CA VAL A 71 25.94 0.50 17.33
C VAL A 71 25.20 1.64 18.03
N LEU A 72 23.87 1.67 17.87
CA LEU A 72 23.00 2.66 18.49
C LEU A 72 22.27 2.05 19.68
N GLU A 73 22.01 2.87 20.68
CA GLU A 73 21.10 2.51 21.76
C GLU A 73 19.69 2.18 21.23
N ALA A 74 19.00 1.27 21.88
CA ALA A 74 17.71 0.76 21.45
C ALA A 74 16.68 1.87 21.16
N TYR A 75 16.68 2.94 21.95
CA TYR A 75 15.79 4.08 21.75
C TYR A 75 16.09 4.82 20.44
N ALA A 76 17.35 5.05 20.13
CA ALA A 76 17.76 5.71 18.89
C ALA A 76 17.42 4.86 17.64
N VAL A 77 17.54 3.52 17.75
CA VAL A 77 17.10 2.60 16.68
C VAL A 77 15.59 2.71 16.48
N ARG A 78 14.81 2.78 17.56
CA ARG A 78 13.36 2.96 17.50
C ARG A 78 12.99 4.28 16.82
N GLU A 79 13.53 5.40 17.25
CA GLU A 79 13.26 6.72 16.63
C GLU A 79 13.55 6.73 15.13
N ARG A 80 14.66 6.13 14.72
CA ARG A 80 15.04 6.02 13.32
C ARG A 80 14.04 5.22 12.48
N SER A 81 13.28 4.33 13.10
CA SER A 81 12.26 3.52 12.43
C SER A 81 10.93 4.25 12.27
N GLU A 82 10.71 5.36 12.97
CA GLU A 82 9.43 6.09 12.98
C GLU A 82 9.02 6.61 11.60
N THR A 83 10.00 6.98 10.74
CA THR A 83 9.69 7.38 9.35
C THR A 83 8.88 6.30 8.62
N ILE A 84 9.24 5.03 8.81
CA ILE A 84 8.55 3.92 8.13
C ILE A 84 7.21 3.61 8.82
N PHE A 85 7.13 3.68 10.14
CA PHE A 85 5.86 3.51 10.84
C PHE A 85 4.86 4.62 10.51
N ASN A 86 5.33 5.87 10.38
CA ASN A 86 4.51 6.99 9.93
C ASN A 86 4.01 6.79 8.48
N LEU A 87 4.87 6.30 7.58
CA LEU A 87 4.48 5.92 6.23
C LEU A 87 3.38 4.85 6.24
N TYR A 88 3.54 3.77 7.03
CA TYR A 88 2.50 2.75 7.16
C TYR A 88 1.20 3.32 7.74
N GLY A 89 1.35 4.24 8.71
CA GLY A 89 0.23 5.00 9.27
C GLY A 89 -0.54 5.78 8.20
N ALA A 90 0.15 6.44 7.27
CA ALA A 90 -0.48 7.19 6.18
C ALA A 90 -1.33 6.30 5.26
N PHE A 91 -0.84 5.09 4.92
CA PHE A 91 -1.63 4.12 4.16
C PHE A 91 -2.88 3.66 4.92
N ARG A 92 -2.72 3.30 6.21
CA ARG A 92 -3.83 2.81 7.03
C ARG A 92 -4.88 3.87 7.31
N ASN A 93 -4.45 5.12 7.53
CA ASN A 93 -5.31 6.24 7.89
C ASN A 93 -5.82 7.04 6.70
N ALA A 94 -5.43 6.70 5.48
CA ALA A 94 -5.96 7.32 4.28
C ALA A 94 -7.49 7.29 4.29
N ARG A 95 -8.12 8.42 3.97
CA ARG A 95 -9.59 8.56 3.97
C ARG A 95 -10.23 7.96 2.73
N VAL A 96 -9.43 7.75 1.68
CA VAL A 96 -9.86 7.24 0.38
C VAL A 96 -9.15 5.92 0.07
N PRO A 97 -9.72 5.07 -0.80
CA PRO A 97 -9.05 3.84 -1.21
C PRO A 97 -7.72 4.12 -1.92
N ILE A 98 -6.74 3.25 -1.67
CA ILE A 98 -5.43 3.25 -2.31
C ILE A 98 -5.36 2.03 -3.24
N ILE A 99 -5.10 2.27 -4.53
CA ILE A 99 -4.86 1.25 -5.54
C ILE A 99 -3.36 1.14 -5.79
N GLY A 100 -2.75 0.03 -5.40
CA GLY A 100 -1.37 -0.31 -5.71
C GLY A 100 -1.27 -0.96 -7.09
N VAL A 101 -0.32 -0.52 -7.91
CA VAL A 101 -0.10 -1.05 -9.27
C VAL A 101 1.30 -1.64 -9.33
N VAL A 102 1.40 -2.99 -9.34
CA VAL A 102 2.66 -3.71 -9.23
C VAL A 102 3.01 -4.40 -10.54
N GLN A 103 3.89 -3.78 -11.31
CA GLN A 103 4.30 -4.28 -12.64
C GLN A 103 5.45 -5.27 -12.60
N GLY A 104 6.36 -5.16 -11.61
CA GLY A 104 7.59 -5.95 -11.49
C GLY A 104 7.87 -6.32 -10.03
N ARG A 105 9.11 -6.15 -9.58
CA ARG A 105 9.51 -6.57 -8.24
C ARG A 105 9.03 -5.58 -7.16
N ALA A 106 8.49 -6.13 -6.08
CA ALA A 106 8.13 -5.46 -4.83
C ALA A 106 8.92 -6.15 -3.70
N VAL A 107 9.95 -5.47 -3.15
CA VAL A 107 10.91 -6.10 -2.23
C VAL A 107 11.01 -5.32 -0.93
N GLY A 108 11.02 -6.03 0.19
CA GLY A 108 11.12 -5.45 1.53
C GLY A 108 10.03 -4.41 1.78
N LEU A 109 10.41 -3.17 2.02
CA LEU A 109 9.44 -2.07 2.18
C LEU A 109 8.49 -1.96 0.97
N GLY A 110 8.96 -2.18 -0.28
CA GLY A 110 8.10 -2.17 -1.45
C GLY A 110 7.00 -3.24 -1.38
N CYS A 111 7.33 -4.45 -0.93
CA CYS A 111 6.35 -5.52 -0.71
C CYS A 111 5.36 -5.17 0.41
N ALA A 112 5.83 -4.55 1.49
CA ALA A 112 4.99 -4.07 2.58
C ALA A 112 3.99 -3.01 2.10
N LEU A 113 4.43 -2.05 1.28
CA LEU A 113 3.56 -1.00 0.73
C LEU A 113 2.53 -1.57 -0.25
N ALA A 114 2.90 -2.56 -1.07
CA ALA A 114 1.94 -3.28 -1.92
C ALA A 114 0.85 -3.95 -1.07
N ALA A 115 1.22 -4.61 0.04
CA ALA A 115 0.25 -5.24 0.94
C ALA A 115 -0.61 -4.23 1.72
N LEU A 116 -0.12 -3.02 1.96
CA LEU A 116 -0.86 -1.96 2.66
C LEU A 116 -1.88 -1.24 1.79
N CYS A 117 -1.76 -1.28 0.46
CA CYS A 117 -2.80 -0.78 -0.42
C CYS A 117 -4.14 -1.50 -0.16
N ASP A 118 -5.26 -0.81 -0.34
CA ASP A 118 -6.58 -1.44 -0.18
C ASP A 118 -6.87 -2.44 -1.29
N ILE A 119 -6.41 -2.13 -2.48
CA ILE A 119 -6.52 -2.98 -3.67
C ILE A 119 -5.16 -2.98 -4.35
N THR A 120 -4.60 -4.15 -4.58
CA THR A 120 -3.33 -4.30 -5.29
C THR A 120 -3.54 -5.10 -6.57
N ILE A 121 -3.34 -4.45 -7.72
CA ILE A 121 -3.39 -5.11 -9.02
C ILE A 121 -1.95 -5.39 -9.45
N ALA A 122 -1.64 -6.66 -9.66
CA ALA A 122 -0.32 -7.11 -10.04
C ALA A 122 -0.29 -7.62 -11.49
N GLY A 123 0.76 -7.28 -12.22
CA GLY A 123 1.06 -7.94 -13.49
C GLY A 123 1.53 -9.38 -13.22
N HIS A 124 1.22 -10.33 -14.11
CA HIS A 124 1.61 -11.76 -13.94
C HIS A 124 3.12 -11.98 -13.77
N ARG A 125 3.96 -11.03 -14.20
CA ARG A 125 5.42 -11.07 -14.00
C ARG A 125 5.88 -10.48 -12.67
N ALA A 126 4.97 -9.91 -11.87
CA ALA A 126 5.32 -9.32 -10.59
C ALA A 126 5.91 -10.36 -9.63
N ARG A 127 6.85 -9.91 -8.79
CA ARG A 127 7.54 -10.70 -7.78
C ARG A 127 7.53 -9.98 -6.45
N PHE A 128 7.34 -10.73 -5.38
CA PHE A 128 7.19 -10.20 -4.03
C PHE A 128 8.16 -10.91 -3.09
N GLN A 129 8.86 -10.16 -2.24
CA GLN A 129 9.85 -10.75 -1.35
C GLN A 129 10.04 -9.90 -0.09
N PHE A 130 10.31 -10.57 1.03
CA PHE A 130 10.87 -9.97 2.25
C PHE A 130 12.25 -10.60 2.52
N PRO A 131 13.35 -9.96 2.06
CA PRO A 131 14.70 -10.54 2.13
C PRO A 131 15.40 -10.32 3.47
N GLU A 132 14.77 -9.63 4.43
CA GLU A 132 15.39 -9.10 5.64
C GLU A 132 16.14 -10.18 6.43
N THR A 133 15.53 -11.36 6.65
CA THR A 133 16.17 -12.45 7.42
C THR A 133 17.38 -13.04 6.71
N ALA A 134 17.40 -13.08 5.37
CA ALA A 134 18.57 -13.47 4.60
C ALA A 134 19.74 -12.49 4.79
N HIS A 135 19.45 -11.24 5.10
CA HIS A 135 20.42 -10.19 5.40
C HIS A 135 20.68 -10.01 6.90
N ARG A 136 20.20 -10.94 7.75
CA ARG A 136 20.32 -10.88 9.22
C ARG A 136 19.66 -9.64 9.83
N ILE A 137 18.62 -9.14 9.19
CA ILE A 137 17.79 -8.02 9.67
C ILE A 137 16.51 -8.60 10.27
N MET A 138 16.12 -8.14 11.46
CA MET A 138 14.85 -8.52 12.06
C MET A 138 13.69 -7.91 11.28
N PRO A 139 12.77 -8.69 10.70
CA PRO A 139 11.76 -8.20 9.77
C PRO A 139 10.51 -7.63 10.44
N THR A 140 10.56 -7.26 11.73
CA THR A 140 9.36 -6.85 12.48
C THR A 140 8.71 -5.58 11.93
N ILE A 141 9.49 -4.66 11.35
CA ILE A 141 8.93 -3.49 10.68
C ILE A 141 8.08 -3.94 9.48
N ALA A 142 8.64 -4.75 8.59
CA ALA A 142 7.92 -5.28 7.44
C ALA A 142 6.74 -6.18 7.85
N PHE A 143 6.93 -7.01 8.89
CA PHE A 143 5.88 -7.88 9.42
C PHE A 143 4.69 -7.07 9.95
N SER A 144 4.93 -5.92 10.58
CA SER A 144 3.86 -5.06 11.11
C SER A 144 2.93 -4.53 10.02
N ALA A 145 3.40 -4.38 8.78
CA ALA A 145 2.57 -4.01 7.64
C ALA A 145 1.54 -5.09 7.26
N LEU A 146 1.83 -6.36 7.58
CA LEU A 146 1.03 -7.51 7.15
C LEU A 146 -0.02 -7.96 8.18
N VAL A 147 0.07 -7.50 9.43
CA VAL A 147 -0.71 -8.04 10.56
C VAL A 147 -2.22 -8.04 10.31
N ASP A 148 -2.73 -7.00 9.65
CA ASP A 148 -4.15 -6.79 9.35
C ASP A 148 -4.50 -7.02 7.87
N ARG A 149 -3.56 -7.52 7.07
CA ARG A 149 -3.69 -7.62 5.60
C ARG A 149 -3.53 -9.05 5.07
N VAL A 150 -2.66 -9.83 5.70
CA VAL A 150 -2.23 -11.13 5.18
C VAL A 150 -2.46 -12.21 6.24
N PRO A 151 -2.98 -13.39 5.88
CA PRO A 151 -3.12 -14.52 6.81
C PRO A 151 -1.81 -14.86 7.50
N ARG A 152 -1.86 -15.14 8.81
CA ARG A 152 -0.66 -15.37 9.64
C ARG A 152 0.33 -16.38 9.05
N LYS A 153 -0.17 -17.50 8.49
CA LYS A 153 0.72 -18.53 7.91
C LYS A 153 1.45 -18.01 6.67
N ALA A 154 0.79 -17.21 5.82
CA ALA A 154 1.40 -16.63 4.64
C ALA A 154 2.47 -15.59 5.04
N ALA A 155 2.14 -14.70 5.98
CA ALA A 155 3.10 -13.74 6.51
C ALA A 155 4.31 -14.44 7.16
N SER A 156 4.09 -15.47 8.00
CA SER A 156 5.16 -16.26 8.61
C SER A 156 6.02 -16.95 7.55
N PHE A 157 5.42 -17.57 6.53
CA PHE A 157 6.18 -18.20 5.45
C PHE A 157 7.13 -17.21 4.79
N MET A 158 6.64 -16.03 4.39
CA MET A 158 7.46 -15.03 3.72
C MET A 158 8.60 -14.51 4.60
N MET A 159 8.32 -14.27 5.89
CA MET A 159 9.33 -13.73 6.82
C MET A 159 10.41 -14.75 7.20
N TYR A 160 10.05 -16.00 7.43
CA TYR A 160 11.02 -17.03 7.81
C TYR A 160 11.80 -17.59 6.62
N SER A 161 11.18 -17.71 5.45
CA SER A 161 11.84 -18.28 4.28
C SER A 161 12.67 -17.28 3.49
N ALA A 162 12.35 -15.98 3.58
CA ALA A 162 12.88 -14.93 2.71
C ALA A 162 12.77 -15.25 1.20
N GLN A 163 11.90 -16.18 0.81
CA GLN A 163 11.74 -16.59 -0.57
C GLN A 163 10.97 -15.53 -1.37
N GLU A 164 11.40 -15.35 -2.61
CA GLU A 164 10.61 -14.64 -3.60
C GLU A 164 9.39 -15.49 -3.98
N ILE A 165 8.22 -14.85 -4.08
CA ILE A 165 6.99 -15.46 -4.57
C ILE A 165 6.51 -14.75 -5.83
N ASP A 166 5.84 -15.47 -6.71
CA ASP A 166 5.21 -14.92 -7.91
C ASP A 166 3.87 -14.22 -7.62
N ALA A 167 3.31 -13.58 -8.63
CA ALA A 167 2.05 -12.86 -8.53
C ALA A 167 0.88 -13.76 -8.12
N GLN A 168 0.83 -15.00 -8.61
CA GLN A 168 -0.25 -15.93 -8.30
C GLN A 168 -0.22 -16.37 -6.83
N LYS A 169 0.97 -16.60 -6.29
CA LYS A 169 1.14 -16.90 -4.87
C LYS A 169 0.86 -15.67 -4.00
N ALA A 170 1.22 -14.47 -4.47
CA ALA A 170 0.87 -13.21 -3.80
C ALA A 170 -0.65 -13.00 -3.74
N LEU A 171 -1.39 -13.36 -4.80
CA LEU A 171 -2.86 -13.38 -4.80
C LEU A 171 -3.40 -14.38 -3.76
N THR A 172 -2.88 -15.60 -3.74
CA THR A 172 -3.27 -16.63 -2.76
C THR A 172 -2.99 -16.19 -1.32
N PHE A 173 -1.93 -15.41 -1.11
CA PHE A 173 -1.55 -14.90 0.21
C PHE A 173 -2.27 -13.61 0.62
N GLY A 174 -3.06 -13.01 -0.28
CA GLY A 174 -3.80 -11.77 0.01
C GLY A 174 -2.94 -10.51 -0.06
N ILE A 175 -1.74 -10.57 -0.65
CA ILE A 175 -0.91 -9.38 -0.94
C ILE A 175 -1.41 -8.68 -2.21
N ALA A 176 -1.75 -9.45 -3.24
CA ALA A 176 -2.43 -8.95 -4.44
C ALA A 176 -3.92 -9.22 -4.36
N SER A 177 -4.73 -8.32 -4.87
CA SER A 177 -6.19 -8.46 -5.00
C SER A 177 -6.59 -9.07 -6.34
N ASP A 178 -5.77 -8.83 -7.37
CA ASP A 178 -5.95 -9.38 -8.72
C ASP A 178 -4.62 -9.51 -9.44
N VAL A 179 -4.56 -10.45 -10.39
CA VAL A 179 -3.39 -10.70 -11.24
C VAL A 179 -3.82 -10.71 -12.70
N VAL A 180 -3.24 -9.81 -13.48
CA VAL A 180 -3.58 -9.64 -14.89
C VAL A 180 -2.34 -9.80 -15.79
N PRO A 181 -2.50 -10.08 -17.09
CA PRO A 181 -1.38 -9.98 -18.02
C PRO A 181 -0.69 -8.62 -17.89
N SER A 182 0.65 -8.58 -17.88
CA SER A 182 1.37 -7.33 -17.61
C SER A 182 1.04 -6.20 -18.59
N ASN A 183 0.68 -6.53 -19.82
CA ASN A 183 0.25 -5.55 -20.82
C ASN A 183 -1.18 -5.02 -20.61
N ASP A 184 -1.95 -5.67 -19.74
CA ASP A 184 -3.33 -5.30 -19.40
C ASP A 184 -3.43 -4.50 -18.09
N LEU A 185 -2.30 -4.26 -17.42
CA LEU A 185 -2.27 -3.67 -16.08
C LEU A 185 -2.94 -2.28 -16.05
N ASP A 186 -2.58 -1.40 -16.98
CA ASP A 186 -3.19 -0.07 -17.06
C ASP A 186 -4.69 -0.14 -17.37
N ARG A 187 -5.12 -1.07 -18.22
CA ARG A 187 -6.53 -1.29 -18.55
C ARG A 187 -7.33 -1.77 -17.34
N ALA A 188 -6.77 -2.71 -16.57
CA ALA A 188 -7.42 -3.22 -15.36
C ALA A 188 -7.59 -2.11 -14.31
N VAL A 189 -6.54 -1.31 -14.09
CA VAL A 189 -6.59 -0.14 -13.19
C VAL A 189 -7.63 0.87 -13.66
N SER A 190 -7.63 1.24 -14.95
CA SER A 190 -8.59 2.18 -15.51
C SER A 190 -10.03 1.70 -15.36
N THR A 191 -10.29 0.40 -15.58
CA THR A 191 -11.63 -0.19 -15.38
C THR A 191 -12.11 -0.03 -13.95
N LEU A 192 -11.24 -0.31 -12.97
CA LEU A 192 -11.57 -0.15 -11.55
C LEU A 192 -11.80 1.32 -11.18
N VAL A 193 -10.95 2.21 -11.68
CA VAL A 193 -11.08 3.67 -11.48
C VAL A 193 -12.41 4.19 -12.02
N GLU A 194 -12.78 3.80 -13.24
CA GLU A 194 -14.07 4.21 -13.82
C GLU A 194 -15.27 3.66 -13.04
N HIS A 195 -15.17 2.47 -12.45
CA HIS A 195 -16.20 1.98 -11.54
C HIS A 195 -16.29 2.85 -10.27
N LEU A 196 -15.17 3.15 -9.64
CA LEU A 196 -15.13 3.98 -8.42
C LEU A 196 -15.59 5.42 -8.68
N LYS A 197 -15.35 5.97 -9.87
CA LYS A 197 -15.86 7.30 -10.27
C LYS A 197 -17.38 7.36 -10.32
N LYS A 198 -18.04 6.27 -10.70
CA LYS A 198 -19.51 6.20 -10.77
C LYS A 198 -20.17 6.10 -9.39
N MET A 199 -19.43 5.68 -8.37
CA MET A 199 -19.96 5.62 -7.02
C MET A 199 -20.08 7.04 -6.42
N PRO A 200 -21.13 7.36 -5.68
CA PRO A 200 -21.17 8.59 -4.89
C PRO A 200 -20.00 8.67 -3.91
N LEU A 201 -19.36 9.82 -3.80
CA LEU A 201 -18.20 10.01 -2.93
C LEU A 201 -18.46 9.58 -1.47
N PRO A 202 -19.62 9.88 -0.85
CA PRO A 202 -19.92 9.39 0.51
C PRO A 202 -19.88 7.87 0.64
N ALA A 203 -20.29 7.13 -0.41
CA ALA A 203 -20.22 5.67 -0.41
C ALA A 203 -18.78 5.15 -0.45
N VAL A 204 -17.92 5.78 -1.27
CA VAL A 204 -16.50 5.43 -1.35
C VAL A 204 -15.81 5.65 0.01
N LEU A 205 -16.05 6.81 0.64
CA LEU A 205 -15.49 7.14 1.95
C LEU A 205 -15.99 6.20 3.04
N ALA A 206 -17.28 5.90 3.05
CA ALA A 206 -17.89 4.99 4.03
C ALA A 206 -17.36 3.55 3.91
N LEU A 207 -17.20 3.05 2.69
CA LEU A 207 -16.59 1.73 2.47
C LEU A 207 -15.15 1.69 2.99
N LYS A 208 -14.37 2.74 2.74
CA LYS A 208 -13.00 2.83 3.25
C LYS A 208 -12.98 2.88 4.78
N GLU A 209 -13.85 3.67 5.39
CA GLU A 209 -13.96 3.77 6.85
C GLU A 209 -14.35 2.43 7.47
N TYR A 210 -15.33 1.75 6.88
CA TYR A 210 -15.76 0.44 7.34
C TYR A 210 -14.64 -0.60 7.21
N ALA A 211 -14.01 -0.70 6.04
CA ALA A 211 -12.90 -1.64 5.80
C ALA A 211 -11.73 -1.41 6.76
N ARG A 212 -11.41 -0.14 7.06
CA ARG A 212 -10.34 0.20 8.01
C ARG A 212 -10.62 -0.26 9.44
N SER A 213 -11.89 -0.22 9.88
CA SER A 213 -12.25 -0.35 11.29
C SER A 213 -12.85 -1.71 11.63
N ALA A 214 -13.67 -2.28 10.74
CA ALA A 214 -14.51 -3.44 11.05
C ALA A 214 -13.71 -4.71 11.37
N PHE A 215 -12.59 -4.95 10.71
CA PHE A 215 -11.78 -6.15 10.92
C PHE A 215 -11.11 -6.22 12.30
N GLY A 216 -10.98 -5.11 13.01
CA GLY A 216 -10.49 -5.06 14.39
C GLY A 216 -11.58 -5.07 15.46
N MET A 217 -12.86 -5.05 15.05
CA MET A 217 -14.00 -5.02 15.96
C MET A 217 -14.50 -6.43 16.31
N SER A 218 -15.29 -6.55 17.40
CA SER A 218 -16.13 -7.73 17.59
C SER A 218 -17.16 -7.82 16.46
N THR A 219 -17.63 -9.03 16.14
CA THR A 219 -18.67 -9.23 15.11
C THR A 219 -19.91 -8.37 15.37
N GLN A 220 -20.35 -8.27 16.63
CA GLN A 220 -21.51 -7.45 16.99
C GLN A 220 -21.24 -5.96 16.74
N SER A 221 -20.10 -5.44 17.18
CA SER A 221 -19.73 -4.03 16.98
C SER A 221 -19.61 -3.68 15.49
N ALA A 222 -19.00 -4.58 14.70
CA ALA A 222 -18.89 -4.41 13.25
C ALA A 222 -20.27 -4.38 12.57
N THR A 223 -21.21 -5.25 13.04
CA THR A 223 -22.57 -5.29 12.53
C THR A 223 -23.34 -4.02 12.88
N ASP A 224 -23.20 -3.51 14.10
CA ASP A 224 -23.88 -2.28 14.52
C ASP A 224 -23.31 -1.05 13.81
N PHE A 225 -22.00 -1.03 13.60
CA PHE A 225 -21.35 0.00 12.77
C PHE A 225 -21.86 -0.07 11.31
N ALA A 226 -21.97 -1.25 10.72
CA ALA A 226 -22.53 -1.43 9.38
C ALA A 226 -23.96 -0.89 9.26
N ARG A 227 -24.85 -1.16 10.25
CA ARG A 227 -26.23 -0.66 10.24
C ARG A 227 -26.27 0.86 10.20
N ASN A 228 -25.49 1.52 11.08
CA ASN A 228 -25.47 2.95 11.18
C ASN A 228 -24.90 3.59 9.92
N LEU A 229 -23.78 3.06 9.41
CA LEU A 229 -23.14 3.57 8.21
C LEU A 229 -24.02 3.39 6.97
N HIS A 230 -24.65 2.21 6.83
CA HIS A 230 -25.61 1.91 5.77
C HIS A 230 -26.79 2.91 5.78
N ALA A 231 -27.41 3.13 6.94
CA ALA A 231 -28.53 4.07 7.05
C ALA A 231 -28.09 5.49 6.68
N THR A 232 -26.93 5.93 7.19
CA THR A 232 -26.41 7.28 6.92
C THR A 232 -26.13 7.48 5.43
N VAL A 233 -25.41 6.55 4.79
CA VAL A 233 -25.02 6.70 3.38
C VAL A 233 -26.22 6.58 2.45
N ASN A 234 -27.11 5.62 2.69
CA ASN A 234 -28.30 5.44 1.84
C ASN A 234 -29.39 6.51 2.04
N SER A 235 -29.31 7.34 3.07
CA SER A 235 -30.16 8.51 3.21
C SER A 235 -29.72 9.67 2.29
N PHE A 236 -28.49 9.63 1.76
CA PHE A 236 -27.99 10.63 0.84
C PHE A 236 -28.73 10.55 -0.51
N SER A 237 -29.26 11.69 -0.99
CA SER A 237 -30.09 11.73 -2.21
C SER A 237 -29.35 11.23 -3.46
N GLY A 238 -28.04 11.47 -3.56
CA GLY A 238 -27.20 11.00 -4.66
C GLY A 238 -26.96 9.48 -4.71
N MET A 239 -27.43 8.70 -3.70
CA MET A 239 -27.43 7.24 -3.75
C MET A 239 -28.61 6.66 -4.52
N LYS A 240 -29.63 7.49 -4.82
CA LYS A 240 -30.90 7.08 -5.44
C LYS A 240 -31.02 7.48 -6.90
N SER A 241 -30.01 8.14 -7.45
CA SER A 241 -29.96 8.62 -8.82
C SER A 241 -29.28 7.64 -9.77
#